data_0b47c54c28e31086021583b7279fb6d2
#
_entry.id   0b47c54c28e31086021583b7279fb6d2
#
_cell.length_a   1.000
_cell.length_b   1.000
_cell.length_c   1.000
_cell.angle_alpha   90.00
_cell.angle_beta   90.00
_cell.angle_gamma   90.00
#
_symmetry.space_group_name_H-M   'P 1'
#
loop_
_entity.id
_entity.type
_entity.pdbx_description
1 polymer ?
#
loop_
_entity_poly.entity_id
_entity_poly.type
_entity_poly.pdbx_seq_one_letter_code
_entity_poly.pdbx_strand_id
1 'polypeptide(L)'
;MTRPDEMLAHIIDAMLERNPNLPPEEVEDIIMGCGNPEGAQGHNVGRNAAVLSKLPITTGGTTINRYCSSGLQSISMAAGQIMAGCYDTVIAGGAETISMMNMNMDNFVNERLAKESPEIL
;
A
#
# COMPACT_ATOMS: atom_id res chain seq x y z
N MET A 1 -6.70 -14.00 -13.30
CA MET A 1 -7.02 -12.79 -12.52
C MET A 1 -5.72 -12.19 -12.03
N THR A 2 -5.52 -10.89 -12.25
CA THR A 2 -4.25 -10.22 -11.90
C THR A 2 -4.19 -9.92 -10.40
N ARG A 3 -3.07 -10.24 -9.77
CA ARG A 3 -2.85 -10.00 -8.34
C ARG A 3 -2.64 -8.50 -8.06
N PRO A 4 -3.09 -7.99 -6.92
CA PRO A 4 -2.92 -6.56 -6.59
C PRO A 4 -1.46 -6.12 -6.46
N ASP A 5 -0.58 -6.97 -5.96
CA ASP A 5 0.86 -6.69 -5.90
C ASP A 5 1.48 -6.52 -7.30
N GLU A 6 1.06 -7.35 -8.26
CA GLU A 6 1.48 -7.24 -9.66
C GLU A 6 0.90 -5.99 -10.35
N MET A 7 -0.37 -5.65 -10.06
CA MET A 7 -0.97 -4.41 -10.57
C MET A 7 -0.20 -3.16 -10.08
N LEU A 8 0.15 -3.13 -8.81
CA LEU A 8 0.96 -2.05 -8.25
C LEU A 8 2.34 -1.98 -8.89
N ALA A 9 3.02 -3.11 -9.02
CA ALA A 9 4.34 -3.16 -9.65
C ALA A 9 4.28 -2.65 -11.10
N HIS A 10 3.24 -3.03 -11.86
CA HIS A 10 3.03 -2.55 -13.23
C HIS A 10 2.88 -1.02 -13.29
N ILE A 11 2.09 -0.44 -12.39
CA ILE A 11 1.88 1.01 -12.34
C ILE A 11 3.17 1.74 -11.94
N ILE A 12 3.92 1.20 -10.98
CA ILE A 12 5.21 1.75 -10.56
C ILE A 12 6.17 1.77 -11.73
N ASP A 13 6.29 0.67 -12.46
CA ASP A 13 7.17 0.56 -13.63
C ASP A 13 6.76 1.54 -14.73
N ALA A 14 5.46 1.65 -15.02
CA ALA A 14 4.94 2.61 -16.00
C ALA A 14 5.24 4.06 -15.58
N MET A 15 5.16 4.36 -14.31
CA MET A 15 5.46 5.69 -13.78
C MET A 15 6.96 6.03 -13.92
N LEU A 16 7.84 5.06 -13.65
CA LEU A 16 9.28 5.22 -13.86
C LEU A 16 9.61 5.44 -15.34
N GLU A 17 8.98 4.71 -16.24
CA GLU A 17 9.15 4.88 -17.69
C GLU A 17 8.70 6.25 -18.18
N ARG A 18 7.63 6.81 -17.61
CA ARG A 18 7.14 8.16 -17.94
C ARG A 18 7.97 9.29 -17.35
N ASN A 19 8.84 8.98 -16.41
CA ASN A 19 9.71 9.94 -15.74
C ASN A 19 11.18 9.53 -15.85
N PRO A 20 11.75 9.51 -17.08
CA PRO A 20 13.10 8.97 -17.31
C PRO A 20 14.21 9.78 -16.63
N ASN A 21 13.91 11.01 -16.20
CA ASN A 21 14.84 11.84 -15.45
C ASN A 21 14.92 11.48 -13.96
N LEU A 22 14.05 10.60 -13.49
CA LEU A 22 14.10 10.06 -12.13
C LEU A 22 14.75 8.68 -12.14
N PRO A 23 15.99 8.55 -11.67
CA PRO A 23 16.61 7.25 -11.49
C PRO A 23 15.83 6.43 -10.46
N PRO A 24 15.52 5.14 -10.70
CA PRO A 24 14.81 4.31 -9.72
C PRO A 24 15.48 4.27 -8.35
N GLU A 25 16.80 4.39 -8.29
CA GLU A 25 17.59 4.38 -7.06
C GLU A 25 17.31 5.58 -6.14
N GLU A 26 16.74 6.65 -6.67
CA GLU A 26 16.36 7.83 -5.89
C GLU A 26 15.03 7.67 -5.17
N VAL A 27 14.25 6.64 -5.51
CA VAL A 27 13.01 6.33 -4.79
C VAL A 27 13.35 5.61 -3.49
N GLU A 28 13.19 6.29 -2.37
CA GLU A 28 13.63 5.83 -1.05
C GLU A 28 12.61 4.91 -0.40
N ASP A 29 11.31 5.20 -0.61
CA ASP A 29 10.22 4.43 -0.01
C ASP A 29 8.97 4.46 -0.90
N ILE A 30 8.12 3.47 -0.73
CA ILE A 30 6.77 3.50 -1.25
C ILE A 30 5.77 3.27 -0.12
N ILE A 31 4.67 4.01 -0.14
CA ILE A 31 3.60 3.90 0.84
C ILE A 31 2.31 3.56 0.11
N MET A 32 1.81 2.35 0.32
CA MET A 32 0.62 1.86 -0.35
C MET A 32 -0.53 1.66 0.63
N GLY A 33 -1.67 2.22 0.29
CA GLY A 33 -2.91 2.01 1.03
C GLY A 33 -3.58 0.69 0.63
N CYS A 34 -4.05 -0.06 1.61
CA CYS A 34 -4.86 -1.25 1.40
C CYS A 34 -5.83 -1.41 2.57
N GLY A 35 -7.13 -1.35 2.28
CA GLY A 35 -8.18 -1.40 3.29
C GLY A 35 -8.39 -2.79 3.89
N ASN A 36 -8.11 -3.83 3.12
CA ASN A 36 -8.25 -5.23 3.54
C ASN A 36 -6.99 -6.02 3.17
N PRO A 37 -5.91 -5.88 3.95
CA PRO A 37 -4.61 -6.49 3.63
C PRO A 37 -4.60 -8.00 3.92
N GLU A 38 -5.34 -8.75 3.11
CA GLU A 38 -5.52 -10.18 3.23
C GLU A 38 -5.41 -10.89 1.88
N GLY A 39 -5.16 -12.20 1.93
CA GLY A 39 -5.05 -13.02 0.73
C GLY A 39 -3.94 -12.50 -0.20
N ALA A 40 -4.28 -12.28 -1.46
CA ALA A 40 -3.34 -11.83 -2.48
C ALA A 40 -2.80 -10.40 -2.26
N GLN A 41 -3.47 -9.62 -1.43
CA GLN A 41 -3.05 -8.28 -0.99
C GLN A 41 -2.59 -8.27 0.47
N GLY A 42 -2.34 -9.44 1.03
CA GLY A 42 -1.96 -9.62 2.43
C GLY A 42 -0.55 -9.22 2.76
N HIS A 43 -0.25 -9.27 4.04
CA HIS A 43 1.03 -8.85 4.60
C HIS A 43 1.34 -7.40 4.23
N ASN A 44 2.49 -7.16 3.64
CA ASN A 44 2.91 -5.84 3.20
C ASN A 44 2.89 -5.77 1.66
N VAL A 45 1.71 -5.53 1.09
CA VAL A 45 1.54 -5.43 -0.36
C VAL A 45 2.41 -4.31 -0.97
N GLY A 46 2.66 -3.24 -0.23
CA GLY A 46 3.57 -2.17 -0.65
C GLY A 46 4.99 -2.71 -0.86
N ARG A 47 5.53 -3.45 0.10
CA ARG A 47 6.86 -4.04 -0.05
C ARG A 47 6.89 -5.09 -1.16
N ASN A 48 5.86 -5.91 -1.27
CA ASN A 48 5.77 -6.90 -2.34
C ASN A 48 5.81 -6.22 -3.72
N ALA A 49 5.06 -5.15 -3.89
CA ALA A 49 5.05 -4.37 -5.14
C ALA A 49 6.42 -3.75 -5.43
N ALA A 50 7.10 -3.20 -4.42
CA ALA A 50 8.44 -2.65 -4.58
C ALA A 50 9.42 -3.71 -5.12
N VAL A 51 9.41 -4.90 -4.53
CA VAL A 51 10.30 -6.01 -4.93
C VAL A 51 9.97 -6.54 -6.33
N LEU A 52 8.69 -6.56 -6.70
CA LEU A 52 8.24 -7.01 -8.03
C LEU A 52 8.51 -5.98 -9.14
N SER A 53 8.66 -4.72 -8.78
CA SER A 53 8.88 -3.63 -9.73
C SER A 53 10.36 -3.47 -10.12
N LYS A 54 10.64 -2.49 -10.98
CA LYS A 54 11.99 -2.09 -11.36
C LYS A 54 12.71 -1.25 -10.31
N LEU A 55 12.09 -1.01 -9.16
CA LEU A 55 12.74 -0.33 -8.04
C LEU A 55 13.88 -1.20 -7.47
N PRO A 56 14.94 -0.58 -6.95
CA PRO A 56 16.03 -1.34 -6.34
C PRO A 56 15.57 -2.02 -5.05
N ILE A 57 16.24 -3.08 -4.65
CA ILE A 57 15.95 -3.81 -3.42
C ILE A 57 16.08 -2.93 -2.16
N THR A 58 16.80 -1.83 -2.27
CA THR A 58 17.00 -0.85 -1.21
C THR A 58 15.80 0.06 -0.97
N THR A 59 14.88 0.18 -1.94
CA THR A 59 13.64 0.94 -1.74
C THR A 59 12.79 0.29 -0.67
N GLY A 60 12.38 1.05 0.34
CA GLY A 60 11.46 0.59 1.36
C GLY A 60 10.06 0.34 0.81
N GLY A 61 9.21 -0.26 1.63
CA GLY A 61 7.81 -0.46 1.27
C GLY A 61 6.95 -0.59 2.52
N THR A 62 5.86 0.16 2.56
CA THR A 62 4.93 0.21 3.68
C THR A 62 3.51 0.06 3.17
N THR A 63 2.70 -0.67 3.91
CA THR A 63 1.26 -0.76 3.69
C THR A 63 0.54 -0.10 4.86
N ILE A 64 -0.37 0.82 4.57
CA ILE A 64 -1.17 1.49 5.59
C ILE A 64 -2.64 1.19 5.37
N ASN A 65 -3.37 1.15 6.47
CA ASN A 65 -4.78 0.85 6.46
C ASN A 65 -5.59 1.91 7.21
N ARG A 66 -6.42 2.62 6.48
CA ARG A 66 -7.50 3.46 6.98
C ARG A 66 -8.77 3.16 6.18
N TYR A 67 -9.04 1.88 5.95
CA TYR A 67 -10.14 1.38 5.11
C TYR A 67 -10.23 2.11 3.77
N CYS A 68 -11.40 2.66 3.40
CA CYS A 68 -11.62 3.30 2.11
C CYS A 68 -10.78 4.57 1.87
N SER A 69 -10.22 5.18 2.91
CA SER A 69 -9.34 6.35 2.79
C SER A 69 -7.84 6.03 2.82
N SER A 70 -7.47 4.75 2.73
CA SER A 70 -6.08 4.34 2.81
C SER A 70 -5.19 4.96 1.72
N GLY A 71 -5.68 5.06 0.49
CA GLY A 71 -4.95 5.68 -0.61
C GLY A 71 -4.69 7.17 -0.38
N LEU A 72 -5.66 7.92 0.09
CA LEU A 72 -5.49 9.32 0.45
C LEU A 72 -4.55 9.48 1.65
N GLN A 73 -4.65 8.59 2.63
CA GLN A 73 -3.77 8.59 3.79
C GLN A 73 -2.31 8.34 3.39
N SER A 74 -2.06 7.45 2.43
CA SER A 74 -0.70 7.18 1.93
C SER A 74 -0.06 8.42 1.32
N ILE A 75 -0.82 9.19 0.55
CA ILE A 75 -0.37 10.45 -0.05
C ILE A 75 -0.05 11.49 1.04
N SER A 76 -0.92 11.62 2.03
CA SER A 76 -0.73 12.54 3.16
C SER A 76 0.54 12.19 3.96
N MET A 77 0.76 10.90 4.22
CA MET A 77 1.97 10.44 4.93
C MET A 77 3.24 10.70 4.13
N ALA A 78 3.24 10.39 2.83
CA ALA A 78 4.38 10.65 1.96
C ALA A 78 4.73 12.14 1.91
N ALA A 79 3.74 13.00 1.73
CA ALA A 79 3.92 14.45 1.74
C ALA A 79 4.51 14.93 3.08
N GLY A 80 3.98 14.42 4.19
CA GLY A 80 4.48 14.75 5.53
C GLY A 80 5.94 14.35 5.74
N GLN A 81 6.33 13.18 5.26
CA GLN A 81 7.71 12.69 5.36
C GLN A 81 8.68 13.53 4.54
N ILE A 82 8.27 13.96 3.33
CA ILE A 82 9.07 14.86 2.49
C ILE A 82 9.21 16.23 3.17
N MET A 83 8.10 16.78 3.68
CA MET A 83 8.11 18.06 4.38
C MET A 83 8.98 18.04 5.66
N ALA A 84 9.00 16.91 6.35
CA ALA A 84 9.82 16.72 7.56
C ALA A 84 11.30 16.46 7.25
N GLY A 85 11.67 16.29 5.98
CA GLY A 85 13.05 15.98 5.56
C GLY A 85 13.46 14.53 5.77
N CYS A 86 12.50 13.63 5.98
CA CYS A 86 12.79 12.19 6.14
C CYS A 86 13.23 11.56 4.81
N TYR A 87 12.57 11.94 3.73
CA TYR A 87 12.82 11.46 2.36
C TYR A 87 12.73 12.61 1.37
N ASP A 88 13.43 12.45 0.23
CA ASP A 88 13.33 13.37 -0.90
C ASP A 88 12.35 12.87 -1.96
N THR A 89 12.26 11.56 -2.15
CA THR A 89 11.43 10.94 -3.18
C THR A 89 10.69 9.73 -2.64
N VAL A 90 9.37 9.79 -2.67
CA VAL A 90 8.46 8.73 -2.20
C VAL A 90 7.36 8.50 -3.23
N ILE A 91 7.00 7.26 -3.44
CA ILE A 91 5.81 6.88 -4.22
C ILE A 91 4.68 6.56 -3.25
N ALA A 92 3.51 7.14 -3.48
CA ALA A 92 2.30 6.86 -2.71
C ALA A 92 1.15 6.43 -3.62
N GLY A 93 0.36 5.49 -3.14
CA GLY A 93 -0.78 4.97 -3.89
C GLY A 93 -1.56 3.95 -3.08
N GLY A 94 -2.23 3.03 -3.76
CA GLY A 94 -2.96 1.97 -3.10
C GLY A 94 -3.51 0.94 -4.08
N ALA A 95 -3.90 -0.19 -3.55
CA ALA A 95 -4.60 -1.24 -4.29
C ALA A 95 -5.63 -1.93 -3.40
N GLU A 96 -6.70 -2.39 -4.04
CA GLU A 96 -7.75 -3.16 -3.39
C GLU A 96 -8.31 -4.18 -4.39
N THR A 97 -8.45 -5.42 -3.96
CA THR A 97 -9.02 -6.49 -4.79
C THR A 97 -9.99 -7.30 -3.94
N ILE A 98 -11.20 -6.79 -3.78
CA ILE A 98 -12.24 -7.42 -2.96
C ILE A 98 -12.65 -8.78 -3.52
N SER A 99 -12.70 -8.93 -4.85
CA SER A 99 -13.10 -10.16 -5.52
C SER A 99 -12.12 -11.34 -5.31
N MET A 100 -10.89 -11.07 -4.88
CA MET A 100 -9.89 -12.11 -4.55
C MET A 100 -9.80 -12.41 -3.05
N MET A 101 -10.58 -11.72 -2.23
CA MET A 101 -10.58 -11.93 -0.79
C MET A 101 -11.53 -13.05 -0.40
N ASN A 102 -11.08 -13.90 0.50
CA ASN A 102 -11.96 -14.81 1.22
C ASN A 102 -12.47 -14.08 2.46
N MET A 103 -13.67 -13.52 2.36
CA MET A 103 -14.31 -12.77 3.45
C MET A 103 -14.84 -13.69 4.53
N ASN A 104 -13.98 -14.50 5.14
CA ASN A 104 -14.36 -15.24 6.34
C ASN A 104 -14.27 -14.29 7.54
N MET A 105 -15.43 -13.78 7.95
CA MET A 105 -15.55 -12.79 9.03
C MET A 105 -15.40 -13.40 10.43
N ASP A 106 -15.32 -14.71 10.54
CA ASP A 106 -15.42 -15.42 11.83
C ASP A 106 -14.29 -15.11 12.82
N ASN A 107 -13.17 -14.58 12.36
CA ASN A 107 -12.01 -14.26 13.20
C ASN A 107 -11.70 -12.76 13.33
N PHE A 108 -12.52 -11.91 12.75
CA PHE A 108 -12.26 -10.47 12.70
C PHE A 108 -12.88 -9.68 13.83
N VAL A 109 -13.94 -10.21 14.40
CA VAL A 109 -14.73 -9.45 15.38
C VAL A 109 -14.21 -9.78 16.77
N ASN A 110 -13.59 -8.81 17.40
CA ASN A 110 -13.35 -8.87 18.83
C ASN A 110 -14.71 -8.82 19.55
N GLU A 111 -15.09 -9.89 20.23
CA GLU A 111 -16.40 -10.01 20.89
C GLU A 111 -16.68 -8.88 21.88
N ARG A 112 -15.64 -8.41 22.55
CA ARG A 112 -15.75 -7.27 23.47
C ARG A 112 -16.03 -5.98 22.70
N LEU A 113 -15.37 -5.74 21.58
CA LEU A 113 -15.63 -4.59 20.70
C LEU A 113 -17.06 -4.61 20.16
N ALA A 114 -17.51 -5.76 19.70
CA ALA A 114 -18.88 -5.91 19.19
C ALA A 114 -19.94 -5.59 20.26
N LYS A 115 -19.64 -5.90 21.53
CA LYS A 115 -20.55 -5.69 22.64
C LYS A 115 -20.52 -4.26 23.19
N GLU A 116 -19.33 -3.68 23.32
CA GLU A 116 -19.12 -2.38 23.98
C GLU A 116 -19.18 -1.21 23.02
N SER A 117 -18.89 -1.43 21.73
CA SER A 117 -18.84 -0.39 20.70
C SER A 117 -19.39 -0.92 19.37
N PRO A 118 -20.66 -1.30 19.31
CA PRO A 118 -21.26 -1.88 18.09
C PRO A 118 -21.28 -0.92 16.91
N GLU A 119 -21.17 0.38 17.14
CA GLU A 119 -21.09 1.41 16.10
C GLU A 119 -19.77 1.39 15.30
N ILE A 120 -18.76 0.65 15.76
CA ILE A 120 -17.45 0.54 15.10
C ILE A 120 -17.44 -0.59 14.06
N LEU A 121 -18.40 -1.50 14.12
CA LEU A 121 -18.50 -2.67 13.25
C LEU A 121 -19.43 -2.42 12.03
#